data_ecabe81e672cc7de6f04b09d534f267c
#
_entry.id   ecabe81e672cc7de6f04b09d534f267c
#
_cell.length_a   1.000
_cell.length_b   1.000
_cell.length_c   1.000
_cell.angle_alpha   90.00
_cell.angle_beta   90.00
_cell.angle_gamma   90.00
#
_symmetry.space_group_name_H-M   'P 1'
#
loop_
_entity.id
_entity.type
_entity.pdbx_description
1 polymer ?
#
loop_
_entity_poly.entity_id
_entity_poly.type
_entity_poly.pdbx_seq_one_letter_code
_entity_poly.pdbx_strand_id
1 'polypeptide(L)'
;MIPVAPVPEPDGFDARCRQPGHRWQRGNPDAERPRPLWIPFTTDLAEGFGDLCGYCALLDPTGGTVDHYLSAKARPDLAYEWSNLRFANQAMNASKKNADHLVLDPYEVGNGWFEIMLPSLQLRATDRVPSELRARAEFTLDRLGLRDGERVIRARRQWYSLYQEGELTLDGLRRCAPLIADAVSRGLGVAASRANRPAGSTRSRVPPRS
;
A
#
# COMPACT_ATOMS: atom_id res chain seq x y z
N MET A 1 -0.55 2.53 1.92
CA MET A 1 0.57 1.57 2.05
C MET A 1 0.41 0.82 3.36
N ILE A 2 0.78 -0.44 3.39
CA ILE A 2 0.87 -1.31 4.57
C ILE A 2 2.27 -1.91 4.61
N PRO A 3 2.73 -2.42 5.75
CA PRO A 3 3.99 -3.17 5.83
C PRO A 3 3.97 -4.38 4.92
N VAL A 4 5.05 -4.58 4.18
CA VAL A 4 5.30 -5.78 3.38
C VAL A 4 6.71 -6.26 3.74
N ALA A 5 6.86 -7.53 4.09
CA ALA A 5 8.17 -8.12 4.26
C ALA A 5 8.86 -8.27 2.89
N PRO A 6 10.19 -8.11 2.81
CA PRO A 6 10.91 -8.41 1.59
C PRO A 6 10.59 -9.83 1.09
N VAL A 7 10.13 -9.93 -0.16
CA VAL A 7 9.75 -11.20 -0.77
C VAL A 7 11.03 -11.97 -1.09
N PRO A 8 11.14 -13.25 -0.67
CA PRO A 8 12.28 -14.08 -1.04
C PRO A 8 12.42 -14.22 -2.56
N GLU A 9 13.66 -14.24 -3.03
CA GLU A 9 13.92 -14.46 -4.45
C GLU A 9 13.46 -15.86 -4.86
N PRO A 10 12.61 -16.01 -5.91
CA PRO A 10 12.12 -17.31 -6.32
C PRO A 10 13.19 -18.13 -7.04
N ASP A 11 13.03 -19.44 -6.98
CA ASP A 11 13.89 -20.36 -7.68
C ASP A 11 13.96 -20.07 -9.18
N GLY A 12 15.17 -20.11 -9.72
CA GLY A 12 15.41 -19.87 -11.13
C GLY A 12 15.40 -18.39 -11.56
N PHE A 13 15.16 -17.42 -10.66
CA PHE A 13 15.21 -16.00 -11.01
C PHE A 13 16.61 -15.61 -11.52
N ASP A 14 17.66 -16.02 -10.84
CA ASP A 14 19.03 -15.73 -11.28
C ASP A 14 19.31 -16.26 -12.70
N ALA A 15 19.00 -17.53 -12.96
CA ALA A 15 19.28 -18.18 -14.25
C ALA A 15 18.40 -17.66 -15.40
N ARG A 16 17.13 -17.27 -15.12
CA ARG A 16 16.14 -16.93 -16.14
C ARG A 16 15.92 -15.41 -16.32
N CYS A 17 16.31 -14.62 -15.31
CA CYS A 17 16.13 -13.16 -15.33
C CYS A 17 17.46 -12.42 -15.18
N ARG A 18 18.16 -12.58 -14.02
CA ARG A 18 19.34 -11.76 -13.68
C ARG A 18 20.49 -11.96 -14.65
N GLN A 19 20.99 -13.17 -14.80
CA GLN A 19 22.14 -13.44 -15.68
C GLN A 19 21.84 -13.11 -17.16
N PRO A 20 20.68 -13.53 -17.75
CA PRO A 20 20.34 -13.12 -19.12
C PRO A 20 20.12 -11.62 -19.24
N GLY A 21 19.56 -10.98 -18.24
CA GLY A 21 19.34 -9.54 -18.20
C GLY A 21 20.64 -8.74 -18.25
N HIS A 22 21.60 -9.08 -17.41
CA HIS A 22 22.92 -8.43 -17.45
C HIS A 22 23.67 -8.70 -18.75
N ARG A 23 23.54 -9.90 -19.33
CA ARG A 23 24.11 -10.16 -20.68
C ARG A 23 23.46 -9.27 -21.73
N TRP A 24 22.13 -9.16 -21.69
CA TRP A 24 21.39 -8.30 -22.59
C TRP A 24 21.80 -6.83 -22.47
N GLN A 25 21.92 -6.30 -21.25
CA GLN A 25 22.37 -4.91 -20.99
C GLN A 25 23.74 -4.63 -21.57
N ARG A 26 24.71 -5.52 -21.39
CA ARG A 26 26.05 -5.37 -21.96
C ARG A 26 26.04 -5.35 -23.50
N GLY A 27 25.13 -6.08 -24.12
CA GLY A 27 24.96 -6.08 -25.57
C GLY A 27 24.10 -4.93 -26.13
N ASN A 28 23.42 -4.18 -25.25
CA ASN A 28 22.50 -3.11 -25.63
C ASN A 28 22.66 -1.87 -24.71
N PRO A 29 23.85 -1.24 -24.69
CA PRO A 29 24.15 -0.15 -23.73
C PRO A 29 23.26 1.08 -23.94
N ASP A 30 22.77 1.32 -25.17
CA ASP A 30 21.94 2.47 -25.51
C ASP A 30 20.44 2.20 -25.42
N ALA A 31 20.03 1.04 -24.89
CA ALA A 31 18.62 0.70 -24.78
C ALA A 31 17.91 1.59 -23.74
N GLU A 32 16.86 2.28 -24.14
CA GLU A 32 16.07 3.15 -23.24
C GLU A 32 15.39 2.37 -22.12
N ARG A 33 15.09 1.10 -22.34
CA ARG A 33 14.39 0.24 -21.36
C ARG A 33 15.01 -1.16 -21.33
N PRO A 34 15.13 -1.75 -20.13
CA PRO A 34 15.60 -3.13 -20.01
C PRO A 34 14.58 -4.10 -20.61
N ARG A 35 15.08 -5.22 -21.15
CA ARG A 35 14.23 -6.31 -21.60
C ARG A 35 13.45 -6.90 -20.42
N PRO A 36 12.13 -7.07 -20.49
CA PRO A 36 11.30 -7.40 -19.32
C PRO A 36 11.35 -8.90 -18.95
N LEU A 37 12.52 -9.41 -18.60
CA LEU A 37 12.76 -10.81 -18.24
C LEU A 37 12.18 -11.19 -16.87
N TRP A 38 11.74 -10.23 -16.06
CA TRP A 38 11.07 -10.43 -14.75
C TRP A 38 9.58 -10.79 -14.88
N ILE A 39 8.95 -10.61 -16.07
CA ILE A 39 7.51 -10.89 -16.25
C ILE A 39 7.10 -12.28 -15.77
N PRO A 40 7.83 -13.37 -16.05
CA PRO A 40 7.47 -14.71 -15.60
C PRO A 40 7.44 -14.88 -14.07
N PHE A 41 7.99 -13.94 -13.32
CA PHE A 41 8.07 -13.94 -11.86
C PHE A 41 7.10 -12.93 -11.21
N THR A 42 6.18 -12.36 -12.00
CA THR A 42 5.19 -11.41 -11.47
C THR A 42 4.28 -12.06 -10.43
N THR A 43 3.91 -13.33 -10.63
CA THR A 43 3.05 -14.08 -9.70
C THR A 43 3.76 -14.30 -8.37
N ASP A 44 5.04 -14.72 -8.37
CA ASP A 44 5.82 -14.90 -7.13
C ASP A 44 5.87 -13.59 -6.31
N LEU A 45 6.03 -12.47 -7.01
CA LEU A 45 6.03 -11.16 -6.37
C LEU A 45 4.64 -10.78 -5.85
N ALA A 46 3.58 -11.02 -6.63
CA ALA A 46 2.20 -10.76 -6.24
C ALA A 46 1.80 -11.55 -4.98
N GLU A 47 2.09 -12.85 -4.94
CA GLU A 47 1.87 -13.71 -3.79
C GLU A 47 2.57 -13.18 -2.54
N GLY A 48 3.84 -12.77 -2.65
CA GLY A 48 4.59 -12.16 -1.55
C GLY A 48 4.01 -10.84 -1.04
N PHE A 49 3.24 -10.12 -1.88
CA PHE A 49 2.49 -8.91 -1.51
C PHE A 49 1.03 -9.21 -1.13
N GLY A 50 0.61 -10.49 -1.10
CA GLY A 50 -0.78 -10.89 -0.86
C GLY A 50 -1.75 -10.37 -1.91
N ASP A 51 -1.30 -10.29 -3.16
CA ASP A 51 -2.01 -9.71 -4.32
C ASP A 51 -2.39 -8.22 -4.15
N LEU A 52 -1.83 -7.55 -3.15
CA LEU A 52 -2.08 -6.15 -2.86
C LEU A 52 -1.00 -5.27 -3.49
N CYS A 53 -1.43 -4.23 -4.19
CA CYS A 53 -0.49 -3.21 -4.65
C CYS A 53 0.31 -2.62 -3.49
N GLY A 54 1.64 -2.69 -3.55
CA GLY A 54 2.54 -2.20 -2.49
C GLY A 54 2.34 -0.73 -2.14
N TYR A 55 1.84 0.08 -3.07
CA TYR A 55 1.62 1.51 -2.85
C TYR A 55 0.21 1.83 -2.35
N CYS A 56 -0.85 1.38 -3.01
CA CYS A 56 -2.21 1.73 -2.60
C CYS A 56 -2.85 0.77 -1.60
N ALA A 57 -2.23 -0.40 -1.35
CA ALA A 57 -2.73 -1.45 -0.46
C ALA A 57 -4.17 -1.89 -0.81
N LEU A 58 -4.45 -2.00 -2.10
CA LEU A 58 -5.71 -2.53 -2.63
C LEU A 58 -5.41 -3.75 -3.49
N LEU A 59 -6.30 -4.74 -3.44
CA LEU A 59 -6.26 -5.90 -4.32
C LEU A 59 -6.26 -5.45 -5.78
N ASP A 60 -5.36 -6.01 -6.58
CA ASP A 60 -5.35 -5.78 -8.02
C ASP A 60 -5.85 -7.03 -8.76
N PRO A 61 -7.13 -7.03 -9.18
CA PRO A 61 -7.71 -8.18 -9.87
C PRO A 61 -7.16 -8.40 -11.28
N THR A 62 -6.37 -7.46 -11.80
CA THR A 62 -5.77 -7.54 -13.15
C THR A 62 -4.40 -8.23 -13.16
N GLY A 63 -3.92 -8.69 -11.99
CA GLY A 63 -2.60 -9.32 -11.85
C GLY A 63 -1.45 -8.32 -11.74
N GLY A 64 -1.74 -7.03 -11.66
CA GLY A 64 -0.76 -5.99 -11.41
C GLY A 64 0.39 -5.90 -12.41
N THR A 65 1.50 -5.35 -11.95
CA THR A 65 2.74 -5.19 -12.71
C THR A 65 3.94 -5.16 -11.76
N VAL A 66 5.12 -5.36 -12.32
CA VAL A 66 6.39 -5.19 -11.59
C VAL A 66 6.85 -3.74 -11.73
N ASP A 67 7.07 -3.08 -10.62
CA ASP A 67 7.72 -1.77 -10.51
C ASP A 67 9.18 -1.94 -10.08
N HIS A 68 10.08 -1.21 -10.73
CA HIS A 68 11.44 -1.03 -10.25
C HIS A 68 11.43 0.09 -9.22
N TYR A 69 11.69 -0.24 -7.95
CA TYR A 69 11.71 0.78 -6.90
C TYR A 69 12.69 1.91 -7.23
N LEU A 70 13.91 1.56 -7.57
CA LEU A 70 14.86 2.47 -8.22
C LEU A 70 14.82 2.21 -9.73
N SER A 71 14.45 3.24 -10.47
CA SER A 71 14.23 3.12 -11.92
C SER A 71 15.48 2.61 -12.63
N ALA A 72 15.29 1.79 -13.65
CA ALA A 72 16.40 1.28 -14.47
C ALA A 72 17.19 2.41 -15.17
N LYS A 73 16.60 3.59 -15.30
CA LYS A 73 17.29 4.78 -15.81
C LYS A 73 18.29 5.34 -14.78
N ALA A 74 17.92 5.40 -13.52
CA ALA A 74 18.78 5.91 -12.45
C ALA A 74 19.78 4.86 -11.97
N ARG A 75 19.36 3.60 -11.93
CA ARG A 75 20.14 2.46 -11.43
C ARG A 75 20.03 1.28 -12.40
N PRO A 76 20.69 1.35 -13.57
CA PRO A 76 20.70 0.26 -14.54
C PRO A 76 21.29 -1.04 -13.98
N ASP A 77 22.20 -0.95 -13.03
CA ASP A 77 22.76 -2.09 -12.30
C ASP A 77 21.74 -2.88 -11.49
N LEU A 78 20.62 -2.25 -11.08
CA LEU A 78 19.54 -2.87 -10.31
C LEU A 78 18.35 -3.31 -11.16
N ALA A 79 18.41 -3.15 -12.49
CA ALA A 79 17.28 -3.45 -13.37
C ALA A 79 16.84 -4.92 -13.33
N TYR A 80 17.74 -5.84 -13.00
CA TYR A 80 17.48 -7.27 -12.91
C TYR A 80 17.73 -7.83 -11.51
N GLU A 81 17.73 -6.96 -10.49
CA GLU A 81 17.86 -7.38 -9.11
C GLU A 81 16.49 -7.55 -8.47
N TRP A 82 16.21 -8.75 -7.91
CA TRP A 82 14.94 -9.07 -7.25
C TRP A 82 14.63 -8.11 -6.11
N SER A 83 15.64 -7.75 -5.35
CA SER A 83 15.55 -6.80 -4.24
C SER A 83 15.05 -5.41 -4.65
N ASN A 84 15.14 -5.07 -5.94
CA ASN A 84 14.64 -3.80 -6.49
C ASN A 84 13.22 -3.89 -7.07
N LEU A 85 12.60 -5.07 -7.10
CA LEU A 85 11.28 -5.27 -7.69
C LEU A 85 10.18 -5.16 -6.64
N ARG A 86 9.05 -4.52 -7.02
CA ARG A 86 7.85 -4.37 -6.17
C ARG A 86 6.62 -4.71 -6.97
N PHE A 87 5.65 -5.37 -6.32
CA PHE A 87 4.33 -5.57 -6.93
C PHE A 87 3.50 -4.28 -6.85
N ALA A 88 2.99 -3.83 -7.97
CA ALA A 88 2.24 -2.59 -8.05
C ALA A 88 1.07 -2.67 -9.03
N ASN A 89 0.04 -1.91 -8.77
CA ASN A 89 -0.98 -1.59 -9.76
C ASN A 89 -0.36 -0.76 -10.88
N GLN A 90 -0.77 -1.02 -12.13
CA GLN A 90 -0.21 -0.33 -13.30
C GLN A 90 -0.33 1.21 -13.19
N ALA A 91 -1.43 1.71 -12.63
CA ALA A 91 -1.61 3.15 -12.48
C ALA A 91 -0.67 3.75 -11.44
N MET A 92 -0.37 3.03 -10.35
CA MET A 92 0.58 3.47 -9.34
C MET A 92 2.01 3.47 -9.90
N ASN A 93 2.39 2.41 -10.61
CA ASN A 93 3.67 2.33 -11.31
C ASN A 93 3.83 3.48 -12.31
N ALA A 94 2.81 3.75 -13.14
CA ALA A 94 2.82 4.86 -14.08
C ALA A 94 2.89 6.24 -13.39
N SER A 95 2.26 6.40 -12.21
CA SER A 95 2.33 7.65 -11.43
C SER A 95 3.68 7.85 -10.76
N LYS A 96 4.30 6.77 -10.29
CA LYS A 96 5.62 6.81 -9.65
C LYS A 96 6.70 7.24 -10.65
N LYS A 97 6.73 6.65 -11.84
CA LYS A 97 7.77 6.92 -12.86
C LYS A 97 9.19 6.85 -12.24
N ASN A 98 9.93 7.94 -12.36
CA ASN A 98 11.32 8.07 -11.88
C ASN A 98 11.38 8.82 -10.53
N ALA A 99 10.34 8.72 -9.70
CA ALA A 99 10.38 9.34 -8.37
C ALA A 99 11.32 8.59 -7.41
N ASP A 100 11.69 7.34 -7.76
CA ASP A 100 12.72 6.54 -7.08
C ASP A 100 12.65 6.66 -5.54
N HIS A 101 13.77 6.98 -4.89
CA HIS A 101 13.88 7.10 -3.44
C HIS A 101 13.07 8.28 -2.81
N LEU A 102 12.48 9.15 -3.61
CA LEU A 102 11.58 10.20 -3.11
C LEU A 102 10.25 9.63 -2.63
N VAL A 103 9.82 8.51 -3.23
CA VAL A 103 8.66 7.75 -2.77
C VAL A 103 9.10 6.72 -1.72
N LEU A 104 8.27 6.49 -0.70
CA LEU A 104 8.55 5.42 0.27
C LEU A 104 8.60 4.06 -0.41
N ASP A 105 9.60 3.26 -0.03
CA ASP A 105 9.63 1.84 -0.40
C ASP A 105 8.53 1.08 0.36
N PRO A 106 7.68 0.27 -0.30
CA PRO A 106 6.76 -0.63 0.41
C PRO A 106 7.42 -1.50 1.48
N TYR A 107 8.69 -1.88 1.31
CA TYR A 107 9.43 -2.67 2.29
C TYR A 107 9.91 -1.88 3.52
N GLU A 108 9.90 -0.54 3.46
CA GLU A 108 10.25 0.32 4.60
C GLU A 108 9.06 0.72 5.46
N VAL A 109 7.83 0.47 4.98
CA VAL A 109 6.61 0.94 5.65
C VAL A 109 6.36 0.21 6.96
N GLY A 110 6.20 0.97 8.03
CA GLY A 110 5.87 0.43 9.36
C GLY A 110 4.38 0.32 9.63
N ASN A 111 4.03 -0.47 10.66
CA ASN A 111 2.66 -0.68 11.09
C ASN A 111 1.97 0.63 11.52
N GLY A 112 0.81 0.89 10.95
CA GLY A 112 -0.02 2.03 11.31
C GLY A 112 0.53 3.38 10.84
N TRP A 113 1.50 3.41 9.92
CA TRP A 113 1.99 4.67 9.35
C TRP A 113 0.93 5.39 8.54
N PHE A 114 0.01 4.65 7.97
CA PHE A 114 -1.09 5.21 7.18
C PHE A 114 -2.43 4.70 7.66
N GLU A 115 -3.43 5.56 7.59
CA GLU A 115 -4.80 5.20 7.91
C GLU A 115 -5.81 5.84 6.97
N ILE A 116 -6.93 5.14 6.77
CA ILE A 116 -8.10 5.65 6.06
C ILE A 116 -9.01 6.38 7.04
N MET A 117 -9.51 7.54 6.60
CA MET A 117 -10.52 8.33 7.30
C MET A 117 -11.91 8.02 6.74
N LEU A 118 -12.82 7.53 7.59
CA LEU A 118 -14.22 7.35 7.22
C LEU A 118 -15.04 8.59 7.60
N PRO A 119 -16.04 8.99 6.80
CA PRO A 119 -16.50 8.33 5.56
C PRO A 119 -15.78 8.79 4.28
N SER A 120 -14.83 9.73 4.35
CA SER A 120 -14.21 10.37 3.17
C SER A 120 -13.36 9.42 2.33
N LEU A 121 -12.87 8.32 2.90
CA LEU A 121 -11.94 7.36 2.31
C LEU A 121 -10.56 7.95 1.96
N GLN A 122 -10.27 9.14 2.45
CA GLN A 122 -8.96 9.76 2.31
C GLN A 122 -7.91 9.02 3.13
N LEU A 123 -6.69 8.94 2.59
CA LEU A 123 -5.53 8.36 3.28
C LEU A 123 -4.70 9.48 3.90
N ARG A 124 -4.28 9.29 5.13
CA ARG A 124 -3.34 10.19 5.80
C ARG A 124 -2.18 9.44 6.44
N ALA A 125 -1.06 10.12 6.59
CA ALA A 125 0.04 9.67 7.43
C ALA A 125 -0.30 9.93 8.91
N THR A 126 0.03 8.97 9.76
CA THR A 126 -0.17 9.07 11.21
C THR A 126 1.11 9.56 11.91
N ASP A 127 1.03 9.86 13.21
CA ASP A 127 2.19 10.24 14.01
C ASP A 127 3.18 9.08 14.26
N ARG A 128 2.84 7.86 13.79
CA ARG A 128 3.75 6.70 13.81
C ARG A 128 4.80 6.72 12.72
N VAL A 129 4.65 7.57 11.71
CA VAL A 129 5.69 7.78 10.71
C VAL A 129 6.88 8.47 11.39
N PRO A 130 8.09 7.89 11.35
CA PRO A 130 9.30 8.52 11.88
C PRO A 130 9.49 9.93 11.31
N SER A 131 9.98 10.85 12.14
CA SER A 131 10.13 12.27 11.78
C SER A 131 10.98 12.47 10.51
N GLU A 132 12.04 11.67 10.38
CA GLU A 132 12.98 11.70 9.24
C GLU A 132 12.33 11.19 7.94
N LEU A 133 11.27 10.38 8.03
CA LEU A 133 10.54 9.86 6.87
C LEU A 133 9.24 10.60 6.58
N ARG A 134 8.85 11.55 7.44
CA ARG A 134 7.58 12.28 7.31
C ARG A 134 7.45 12.98 5.95
N ALA A 135 8.48 13.69 5.53
CA ALA A 135 8.49 14.40 4.25
C ALA A 135 8.33 13.44 3.06
N ARG A 136 8.99 12.26 3.11
CA ARG A 136 8.85 11.22 2.07
C ARG A 136 7.44 10.60 2.09
N ALA A 137 6.86 10.39 3.28
CA ALA A 137 5.50 9.88 3.40
C ALA A 137 4.48 10.83 2.76
N GLU A 138 4.56 12.12 3.08
CA GLU A 138 3.67 13.14 2.49
C GLU A 138 3.87 13.24 0.97
N PHE A 139 5.13 13.31 0.51
CA PHE A 139 5.44 13.29 -0.92
C PHE A 139 4.87 12.04 -1.62
N THR A 140 4.95 10.87 -0.99
CA THR A 140 4.40 9.62 -1.53
C THR A 140 2.89 9.72 -1.70
N LEU A 141 2.17 10.25 -0.68
CA LEU A 141 0.72 10.43 -0.74
C LEU A 141 0.31 11.33 -1.90
N ASP A 142 1.02 12.43 -2.08
CA ASP A 142 0.71 13.43 -3.10
C ASP A 142 1.13 12.95 -4.49
N ARG A 143 2.37 12.45 -4.64
CA ARG A 143 2.92 11.98 -5.91
C ARG A 143 2.11 10.86 -6.55
N LEU A 144 1.63 9.93 -5.74
CA LEU A 144 0.86 8.78 -6.22
C LEU A 144 -0.66 9.01 -6.15
N GLY A 145 -1.09 10.20 -5.73
CA GLY A 145 -2.51 10.52 -5.55
C GLY A 145 -3.19 9.61 -4.52
N LEU A 146 -2.45 9.13 -3.53
CA LEU A 146 -2.97 8.19 -2.54
C LEU A 146 -3.88 8.85 -1.52
N ARG A 147 -3.72 10.16 -1.28
CA ARG A 147 -4.51 10.90 -0.30
C ARG A 147 -5.99 10.90 -0.69
N ASP A 148 -6.29 11.49 -1.84
CA ASP A 148 -7.65 11.81 -2.29
C ASP A 148 -7.82 11.74 -3.82
N GLY A 149 -6.83 11.20 -4.53
CA GLY A 149 -6.90 11.06 -5.99
C GLY A 149 -8.17 10.29 -6.41
N GLU A 150 -8.89 10.82 -7.39
CA GLU A 150 -10.20 10.30 -7.83
C GLU A 150 -10.19 8.78 -8.06
N ARG A 151 -9.16 8.27 -8.76
CA ARG A 151 -9.02 6.85 -9.06
C ARG A 151 -8.95 5.99 -7.80
N VAL A 152 -8.15 6.42 -6.82
CA VAL A 152 -7.95 5.66 -5.58
C VAL A 152 -9.18 5.75 -4.68
N ILE A 153 -9.81 6.92 -4.58
CA ILE A 153 -11.06 7.09 -3.85
C ILE A 153 -12.17 6.24 -4.47
N ARG A 154 -12.27 6.21 -5.80
CA ARG A 154 -13.24 5.37 -6.51
C ARG A 154 -13.03 3.87 -6.19
N ALA A 155 -11.80 3.38 -6.26
CA ALA A 155 -11.50 1.98 -5.94
C ALA A 155 -11.80 1.66 -4.47
N ARG A 156 -11.43 2.53 -3.52
CA ARG A 156 -11.77 2.37 -2.10
C ARG A 156 -13.27 2.33 -1.87
N ARG A 157 -14.02 3.19 -2.55
CA ARG A 157 -15.48 3.24 -2.44
C ARG A 157 -16.12 1.93 -2.89
N GLN A 158 -15.64 1.32 -3.97
CA GLN A 158 -16.15 0.03 -4.43
C GLN A 158 -16.03 -1.05 -3.35
N TRP A 159 -14.86 -1.23 -2.74
CA TRP A 159 -14.67 -2.21 -1.67
C TRP A 159 -15.49 -1.88 -0.42
N TYR A 160 -15.56 -0.59 -0.06
CA TYR A 160 -16.32 -0.17 1.12
C TYR A 160 -17.83 -0.32 0.93
N SER A 161 -18.38 -0.05 -0.27
CA SER A 161 -19.80 -0.26 -0.59
C SER A 161 -20.17 -1.75 -0.48
N LEU A 162 -19.40 -2.66 -1.08
CA LEU A 162 -19.65 -4.11 -0.95
C LEU A 162 -19.72 -4.56 0.52
N TYR A 163 -18.87 -3.99 1.36
CA TYR A 163 -18.92 -4.27 2.80
C TYR A 163 -20.19 -3.68 3.44
N GLN A 164 -20.57 -2.45 3.12
CA GLN A 164 -21.77 -1.80 3.67
C GLN A 164 -23.08 -2.49 3.26
N GLU A 165 -23.10 -3.04 2.05
CA GLU A 165 -24.23 -3.78 1.47
C GLU A 165 -24.29 -5.23 1.98
N GLY A 166 -23.30 -5.67 2.77
CA GLY A 166 -23.24 -7.02 3.32
C GLY A 166 -22.78 -8.09 2.34
N GLU A 167 -22.36 -7.70 1.14
CA GLU A 167 -21.83 -8.61 0.11
C GLU A 167 -20.39 -9.04 0.40
N LEU A 168 -19.69 -8.29 1.24
CA LEU A 168 -18.33 -8.60 1.67
C LEU A 168 -18.23 -8.59 3.19
N THR A 169 -17.68 -9.67 3.75
CA THR A 169 -17.38 -9.73 5.19
C THR A 169 -16.22 -8.80 5.56
N LEU A 170 -16.05 -8.49 6.85
CA LEU A 170 -14.89 -7.72 7.33
C LEU A 170 -13.56 -8.42 6.99
N ASP A 171 -13.52 -9.75 7.06
CA ASP A 171 -12.33 -10.53 6.71
C ASP A 171 -12.11 -10.52 5.18
N GLY A 172 -13.16 -10.55 4.39
CA GLY A 172 -13.08 -10.33 2.94
C GLY A 172 -12.54 -8.93 2.62
N LEU A 173 -13.07 -7.90 3.28
CA LEU A 173 -12.58 -6.53 3.14
C LEU A 173 -11.11 -6.40 3.55
N ARG A 174 -10.67 -7.11 4.61
CA ARG A 174 -9.26 -7.11 5.04
C ARG A 174 -8.33 -7.67 3.97
N ARG A 175 -8.77 -8.70 3.23
CA ARG A 175 -7.99 -9.27 2.12
C ARG A 175 -7.90 -8.33 0.91
N CYS A 176 -8.97 -7.57 0.63
CA CYS A 176 -9.03 -6.72 -0.57
C CYS A 176 -8.57 -5.28 -0.34
N ALA A 177 -8.80 -4.75 0.87
CA ALA A 177 -8.56 -3.35 1.22
C ALA A 177 -8.28 -3.20 2.73
N PRO A 178 -7.13 -3.72 3.22
CA PRO A 178 -6.82 -3.83 4.65
C PRO A 178 -6.94 -2.51 5.41
N LEU A 179 -6.52 -1.39 4.84
CA LEU A 179 -6.62 -0.09 5.51
C LEU A 179 -8.08 0.37 5.72
N ILE A 180 -9.00 -0.04 4.85
CA ILE A 180 -10.44 0.23 5.02
C ILE A 180 -10.98 -0.67 6.13
N ALA A 181 -10.63 -1.96 6.14
CA ALA A 181 -11.02 -2.88 7.18
C ALA A 181 -10.55 -2.43 8.56
N ASP A 182 -9.33 -1.91 8.67
CA ASP A 182 -8.81 -1.33 9.90
C ASP A 182 -9.59 -0.09 10.34
N ALA A 183 -9.95 0.78 9.41
CA ALA A 183 -10.76 1.97 9.70
C ALA A 183 -12.17 1.58 10.21
N VAL A 184 -12.80 0.59 9.59
CA VAL A 184 -14.09 0.02 10.04
C VAL A 184 -13.96 -0.58 11.44
N SER A 185 -12.94 -1.41 11.68
CA SER A 185 -12.70 -2.05 12.98
C SER A 185 -12.51 -1.02 14.10
N ARG A 186 -11.77 0.07 13.85
CA ARG A 186 -11.63 1.18 14.81
C ARG A 186 -12.97 1.85 15.10
N GLY A 187 -13.81 2.08 14.08
CA GLY A 187 -15.14 2.65 14.24
C GLY A 187 -16.08 1.80 15.09
N LEU A 188 -16.08 0.50 14.87
CA LEU A 188 -16.86 -0.46 15.65
C LEU A 188 -16.40 -0.50 17.12
N GLY A 189 -15.09 -0.49 17.38
CA GLY A 189 -14.53 -0.45 18.71
C GLY A 189 -14.93 0.81 19.50
N VAL A 190 -14.95 1.97 18.85
CA VAL A 190 -15.39 3.23 19.46
C VAL A 190 -16.89 3.21 19.76
N ALA A 191 -17.72 2.67 18.87
CA ALA A 191 -19.17 2.54 19.10
C ALA A 191 -19.48 1.61 20.28
N ALA A 192 -18.84 0.45 20.36
CA ALA A 192 -18.98 -0.49 21.47
C ALA A 192 -18.55 0.12 22.81
N SER A 193 -17.45 0.86 22.82
CA SER A 193 -16.96 1.55 24.05
C SER A 193 -17.89 2.66 24.51
N ARG A 194 -18.58 3.35 23.60
CA ARG A 194 -19.58 4.37 23.95
C ARG A 194 -20.88 3.75 24.51
N ALA A 195 -21.31 2.61 23.95
CA ALA A 195 -22.50 1.90 24.42
C ALA A 195 -22.31 1.31 25.83
N ASN A 196 -21.09 1.00 26.22
CA ASN A 196 -20.76 0.40 27.52
C ASN A 196 -20.43 1.42 28.64
N ARG A 197 -20.54 2.74 28.39
CA ARG A 197 -20.41 3.75 29.47
C ARG A 197 -21.70 3.77 30.26
N PRO A 198 -21.67 3.52 31.62
CA PRO A 198 -22.86 3.65 32.46
C PRO A 198 -23.37 5.09 32.39
N ALA A 199 -24.68 5.21 32.20
CA ALA A 199 -25.36 6.51 32.26
C ALA A 199 -24.98 7.20 33.58
N GLY A 200 -24.38 8.39 33.47
CA GLY A 200 -23.84 9.13 34.59
C GLY A 200 -24.90 9.29 35.71
N SER A 201 -24.53 8.85 36.88
CA SER A 201 -25.26 9.09 38.14
C SER A 201 -25.59 10.60 38.26
N THR A 202 -26.83 10.95 38.08
CA THR A 202 -27.36 12.28 38.41
C THR A 202 -27.21 12.47 39.91
N ARG A 203 -26.18 13.21 40.34
CA ARG A 203 -26.07 13.68 41.70
C ARG A 203 -27.28 14.57 41.98
N SER A 204 -28.22 14.04 42.74
CA SER A 204 -29.32 14.78 43.37
C SER A 204 -28.73 15.95 44.18
N ARG A 205 -29.00 17.19 43.76
CA ARG A 205 -28.76 18.38 44.57
C ARG A 205 -29.82 18.40 45.66
N VAL A 206 -29.39 18.18 46.89
CA VAL A 206 -30.18 18.46 48.07
C VAL A 206 -30.26 19.98 48.22
N PRO A 207 -31.47 20.58 48.36
CA PRO A 207 -31.59 22.01 48.58
C PRO A 207 -31.21 22.36 50.06
N PRO A 208 -30.64 23.55 50.33
CA PRO A 208 -30.32 23.97 51.68
C PRO A 208 -31.62 24.22 52.50
N ARG A 209 -31.66 23.71 53.72
CA ARG A 209 -32.69 24.03 54.68
C ARG A 209 -32.46 25.44 55.20
N SER A 210 -33.58 26.22 55.27
CA SER A 210 -33.74 27.53 55.96
C SER A 210 -33.50 27.45 57.42
#